data_f821c77d697020c349b175d8ccafe6e5
#
_entry.id   f821c77d697020c349b175d8ccafe6e5
#
_cell.length_a   1.000
_cell.length_b   1.000
_cell.length_c   1.000
_cell.angle_alpha   90.00
_cell.angle_beta   90.00
_cell.angle_gamma   90.00
#
_symmetry.space_group_name_H-M   'P 1'
#
loop_
_entity.id
_entity.type
_entity.pdbx_description
1 polymer ?
#
loop_
_entity_poly.entity_id
_entity_poly.type
_entity_poly.pdbx_seq_one_letter_code
_entity_poly.pdbx_strand_id
1 'polypeptide(L)'
;MERKTIEQNKEGVRDYAVLVGLRSPVLGRDSADEESLTELAALVETAGAESVGMILQSREKPDPHSFIGEGKVEEVKRMVDNSEATMVIFDNDLSPSQIRVLTELCGVQVLDRSGLILDIFAQRARTKEGCLQVELAQYQYLLPRLIGMWSHLERQGGTGGSPIGTKGPGETQLETDRRHIRRKIDKLKEELEEVRRVRATQRQRRQKNEIPVVAIVGYTNAGKSTLLNAITGAGIPANDRLFDTLDTTTRLLTVSDTLDVVISDTVGFIRKLPHQLVEAFKATLEELEYADLLLHVIDVSNPEWEEQARIVDDLIRELGADSIPCIRVYNKCDVAFGFQRREENAVSLSARTGEGVADLLAAIDKKLDKGTKRVTLHLPYDKAGALDALYREARVESVEYGATVDVVAVCTPRIIGQLHQFIEGWTEPKEDWE
;
A
#
# COMPACT_ATOMS: atom_id res chain seq x y z
N MET A 1 17.70 -4.08 26.22
CA MET A 1 16.36 -3.74 26.75
C MET A 1 15.36 -4.11 25.68
N GLU A 2 14.72 -5.25 25.85
CA GLU A 2 13.76 -5.81 24.90
C GLU A 2 12.56 -4.89 24.81
N ARG A 3 12.19 -4.54 23.58
CA ARG A 3 10.93 -3.82 23.30
C ARG A 3 9.78 -4.71 23.75
N LYS A 4 8.93 -4.21 24.61
CA LYS A 4 7.53 -4.61 24.59
C LYS A 4 6.93 -3.98 23.33
N THR A 5 7.12 -4.62 22.20
CA THR A 5 6.16 -4.59 21.10
C THR A 5 4.80 -4.87 21.73
N ILE A 6 3.70 -4.43 21.12
CA ILE A 6 2.38 -4.99 21.46
C ILE A 6 2.52 -6.49 21.23
N GLU A 7 3.16 -7.17 22.16
CA GLU A 7 3.26 -8.62 22.19
C GLU A 7 1.84 -9.08 22.43
N GLN A 8 1.34 -9.88 21.52
CA GLN A 8 0.25 -10.79 21.82
C GLN A 8 0.60 -11.48 23.13
N ASN A 9 0.11 -10.91 24.22
CA ASN A 9 0.20 -11.54 25.52
C ASN A 9 -0.54 -12.86 25.36
N LYS A 10 0.18 -13.96 25.48
CA LYS A 10 -0.33 -15.33 25.33
C LYS A 10 -1.40 -15.70 26.38
N GLU A 11 -1.82 -14.74 27.19
CA GLU A 11 -2.87 -14.88 28.20
C GLU A 11 -3.71 -13.59 28.19
N GLY A 12 -4.71 -13.51 27.30
CA GLY A 12 -5.97 -12.79 27.49
C GLY A 12 -6.01 -11.32 27.93
N VAL A 13 -4.89 -10.61 28.13
CA VAL A 13 -4.88 -9.19 28.48
C VAL A 13 -4.96 -8.37 27.20
N ARG A 14 -6.12 -7.76 26.95
CA ARG A 14 -6.29 -6.79 25.88
C ARG A 14 -5.69 -5.46 26.28
N ASP A 15 -4.94 -4.84 25.37
CA ASP A 15 -4.51 -3.45 25.56
C ASP A 15 -5.67 -2.51 25.31
N TYR A 16 -5.81 -1.49 26.18
CA TYR A 16 -6.85 -0.47 26.10
C TYR A 16 -6.23 0.88 25.77
N ALA A 17 -6.78 1.58 24.78
CA ALA A 17 -6.24 2.82 24.27
C ALA A 17 -7.23 3.98 24.39
N VAL A 18 -6.77 5.13 24.92
CA VAL A 18 -7.45 6.41 24.80
C VAL A 18 -6.94 7.13 23.57
N LEU A 19 -7.83 7.56 22.68
CA LEU A 19 -7.50 8.24 21.43
C LEU A 19 -7.58 9.75 21.60
N VAL A 20 -6.60 10.46 21.10
CA VAL A 20 -6.51 11.92 21.22
C VAL A 20 -6.22 12.56 19.88
N GLY A 21 -6.99 13.59 19.53
CA GLY A 21 -6.79 14.38 18.32
C GLY A 21 -6.74 15.87 18.61
N LEU A 22 -5.90 16.59 17.84
CA LEU A 22 -5.88 18.05 17.83
C LEU A 22 -6.36 18.57 16.48
N ARG A 23 -7.49 19.31 16.50
CA ARG A 23 -7.97 20.08 15.35
C ARG A 23 -7.31 21.45 15.36
N SER A 24 -6.52 21.78 14.33
CA SER A 24 -5.84 23.07 14.23
C SER A 24 -5.68 23.49 12.77
N PRO A 25 -6.02 24.75 12.40
CA PRO A 25 -5.83 25.24 11.03
C PRO A 25 -4.36 25.22 10.57
N VAL A 26 -3.43 25.35 11.52
CA VAL A 26 -1.98 25.35 11.20
C VAL A 26 -1.48 23.98 10.76
N LEU A 27 -2.14 22.90 11.19
CA LEU A 27 -1.77 21.54 10.83
C LEU A 27 -2.25 21.15 9.42
N GLY A 28 -3.15 21.92 8.80
CA GLY A 28 -3.63 21.63 7.45
C GLY A 28 -4.19 20.20 7.34
N ARG A 29 -3.59 19.37 6.47
CA ARG A 29 -3.99 17.97 6.26
C ARG A 29 -3.74 17.06 7.46
N ASP A 30 -2.83 17.44 8.36
CA ASP A 30 -2.53 16.68 9.59
C ASP A 30 -3.45 17.02 10.75
N SER A 31 -4.40 17.96 10.55
CA SER A 31 -5.43 18.29 11.53
C SER A 31 -6.30 17.08 11.81
N ALA A 32 -6.61 16.83 13.10
CA ALA A 32 -7.54 15.77 13.48
C ALA A 32 -9.00 16.25 13.37
N ASP A 33 -9.88 15.32 13.05
CA ASP A 33 -11.33 15.45 13.07
C ASP A 33 -11.98 14.19 13.67
N GLU A 34 -13.29 14.15 13.73
CA GLU A 34 -14.03 13.00 14.29
C GLU A 34 -13.87 11.75 13.43
N GLU A 35 -13.75 11.93 12.10
CA GLU A 35 -13.57 10.83 11.16
C GLU A 35 -12.16 10.25 11.25
N SER A 36 -11.12 11.10 11.38
CA SER A 36 -9.75 10.64 11.57
C SER A 36 -9.57 9.89 12.88
N LEU A 37 -10.30 10.27 13.95
CA LEU A 37 -10.32 9.52 15.21
C LEU A 37 -11.06 8.18 15.08
N THR A 38 -12.14 8.14 14.30
CA THR A 38 -12.85 6.88 14.00
C THR A 38 -11.95 5.93 13.21
N GLU A 39 -11.22 6.46 12.24
CA GLU A 39 -10.23 5.68 11.49
C GLU A 39 -9.07 5.21 12.40
N LEU A 40 -8.61 6.07 13.32
CA LEU A 40 -7.60 5.70 14.32
C LEU A 40 -8.09 4.55 15.22
N ALA A 41 -9.37 4.54 15.61
CA ALA A 41 -9.96 3.43 16.37
C ALA A 41 -9.91 2.11 15.60
N ALA A 42 -10.22 2.14 14.31
CA ALA A 42 -10.11 0.95 13.45
C ALA A 42 -8.64 0.48 13.29
N LEU A 43 -7.66 1.41 13.31
CA LEU A 43 -6.24 1.05 13.35
C LEU A 43 -5.86 0.37 14.66
N VAL A 44 -6.35 0.88 15.79
CA VAL A 44 -6.12 0.31 17.12
C VAL A 44 -6.69 -1.11 17.19
N GLU A 45 -7.88 -1.33 16.69
CA GLU A 45 -8.50 -2.67 16.60
C GLU A 45 -7.68 -3.61 15.70
N THR A 46 -7.17 -3.08 14.59
CA THR A 46 -6.30 -3.84 13.68
C THR A 46 -4.98 -4.25 14.36
N ALA A 47 -4.44 -3.41 15.25
CA ALA A 47 -3.26 -3.71 16.06
C ALA A 47 -3.55 -4.71 17.19
N GLY A 48 -4.82 -5.02 17.47
CA GLY A 48 -5.25 -5.97 18.51
C GLY A 48 -5.55 -5.34 19.86
N ALA A 49 -5.63 -4.00 19.93
CA ALA A 49 -6.06 -3.24 21.11
C ALA A 49 -7.51 -2.77 20.98
N GLU A 50 -8.09 -2.26 22.03
CA GLU A 50 -9.45 -1.74 22.08
C GLU A 50 -9.47 -0.26 22.43
N SER A 51 -10.25 0.55 21.70
CA SER A 51 -10.45 1.97 22.02
C SER A 51 -11.50 2.14 23.10
N VAL A 52 -11.11 2.74 24.24
CA VAL A 52 -11.98 2.96 25.39
C VAL A 52 -12.48 4.40 25.53
N GLY A 53 -11.97 5.31 24.71
CA GLY A 53 -12.41 6.70 24.69
C GLY A 53 -11.71 7.53 23.63
N MET A 54 -12.38 8.61 23.21
CA MET A 54 -11.87 9.54 22.20
C MET A 54 -11.97 10.97 22.72
N ILE A 55 -10.91 11.74 22.53
CA ILE A 55 -10.83 13.15 22.93
C ILE A 55 -10.36 13.96 21.74
N LEU A 56 -11.17 14.92 21.29
CA LEU A 56 -10.81 15.90 20.27
C LEU A 56 -10.69 17.29 20.92
N GLN A 57 -9.59 17.97 20.66
CA GLN A 57 -9.41 19.36 21.07
C GLN A 57 -9.30 20.25 19.84
N SER A 58 -9.95 21.42 19.86
CA SER A 58 -9.78 22.47 18.86
C SER A 58 -8.92 23.58 19.43
N ARG A 59 -7.79 23.94 18.75
CA ARG A 59 -6.92 25.05 19.09
C ARG A 59 -6.38 25.69 17.81
N GLU A 60 -6.01 26.98 17.90
CA GLU A 60 -5.37 27.65 16.76
C GLU A 60 -3.99 27.04 16.44
N LYS A 61 -3.20 26.73 17.48
CA LYS A 61 -1.84 26.17 17.37
C LYS A 61 -1.63 25.06 18.37
N PRO A 62 -0.85 24.01 18.01
CA PRO A 62 -0.38 23.00 18.94
C PRO A 62 0.43 23.62 20.08
N ASP A 63 0.35 23.03 21.25
CA ASP A 63 1.21 23.41 22.37
C ASP A 63 2.63 22.87 22.11
N PRO A 64 3.68 23.71 22.24
CA PRO A 64 5.05 23.28 21.99
C PRO A 64 5.52 22.15 22.95
N HIS A 65 4.98 22.10 24.17
CA HIS A 65 5.44 21.20 25.22
C HIS A 65 4.63 19.90 25.26
N SER A 66 3.29 20.00 25.29
CA SER A 66 2.37 18.89 25.45
C SER A 66 1.49 18.62 24.24
N PHE A 67 1.66 19.33 23.13
CA PHE A 67 0.85 19.28 21.90
C PHE A 67 -0.60 19.73 22.08
N ILE A 68 -1.28 19.26 23.13
CA ILE A 68 -2.63 19.69 23.58
C ILE A 68 -2.51 20.60 24.81
N GLY A 69 -3.59 21.32 25.14
CA GLY A 69 -3.58 22.21 26.32
C GLY A 69 -3.53 21.43 27.64
N GLU A 70 -2.92 22.03 28.69
CA GLU A 70 -2.76 21.43 30.01
C GLU A 70 -4.08 20.86 30.59
N GLY A 71 -5.17 21.62 30.55
CA GLY A 71 -6.47 21.13 31.02
C GLY A 71 -6.98 19.92 30.22
N LYS A 72 -6.60 19.80 28.94
CA LYS A 72 -6.95 18.64 28.13
C LYS A 72 -6.06 17.44 28.47
N VAL A 73 -4.79 17.66 28.82
CA VAL A 73 -3.91 16.59 29.34
C VAL A 73 -4.48 15.99 30.63
N GLU A 74 -5.01 16.84 31.55
CA GLU A 74 -5.66 16.35 32.78
C GLU A 74 -6.94 15.54 32.47
N GLU A 75 -7.70 15.92 31.42
CA GLU A 75 -8.87 15.18 30.98
C GLU A 75 -8.46 13.80 30.42
N VAL A 76 -7.40 13.75 29.59
CA VAL A 76 -6.83 12.50 29.08
C VAL A 76 -6.40 11.61 30.24
N LYS A 77 -5.66 12.15 31.22
CA LYS A 77 -5.20 11.40 32.39
C LYS A 77 -6.38 10.82 33.19
N ARG A 78 -7.41 11.64 33.47
CA ARG A 78 -8.63 11.16 34.16
C ARG A 78 -9.33 10.04 33.37
N MET A 79 -9.36 10.12 32.03
CA MET A 79 -9.94 9.07 31.20
C MET A 79 -9.10 7.80 31.28
N VAL A 80 -7.76 7.90 31.22
CA VAL A 80 -6.86 6.76 31.41
C VAL A 80 -7.08 6.08 32.76
N ASP A 81 -7.11 6.85 33.84
CA ASP A 81 -7.31 6.33 35.20
C ASP A 81 -8.68 5.64 35.36
N ASN A 82 -9.73 6.21 34.78
CA ASN A 82 -11.10 5.69 34.88
C ASN A 82 -11.38 4.45 34.02
N SER A 83 -10.70 4.32 32.89
CA SER A 83 -10.89 3.22 31.92
C SER A 83 -9.82 2.13 32.03
N GLU A 84 -8.87 2.26 32.97
CA GLU A 84 -7.72 1.37 33.11
C GLU A 84 -6.94 1.22 31.79
N ALA A 85 -6.88 2.31 30.99
CA ALA A 85 -6.21 2.29 29.70
C ALA A 85 -4.71 2.07 29.87
N THR A 86 -4.12 1.24 29.02
CA THR A 86 -2.69 0.90 29.05
C THR A 86 -1.86 1.85 28.19
N MET A 87 -2.52 2.60 27.30
CA MET A 87 -1.84 3.53 26.40
C MET A 87 -2.72 4.70 25.96
N VAL A 88 -2.07 5.76 25.47
CA VAL A 88 -2.71 6.89 24.78
C VAL A 88 -2.15 6.99 23.37
N ILE A 89 -3.05 7.14 22.37
CA ILE A 89 -2.63 7.22 20.97
C ILE A 89 -3.13 8.52 20.37
N PHE A 90 -2.19 9.32 19.84
CA PHE A 90 -2.49 10.58 19.17
C PHE A 90 -2.67 10.36 17.67
N ASP A 91 -3.71 10.99 17.12
CA ASP A 91 -3.99 10.98 15.67
C ASP A 91 -3.00 11.85 14.87
N ASN A 92 -2.36 12.78 15.54
CA ASN A 92 -1.35 13.68 14.98
C ASN A 92 0.05 13.15 15.28
N ASP A 93 1.02 13.49 14.43
CA ASP A 93 2.43 13.20 14.70
C ASP A 93 2.95 14.04 15.86
N LEU A 94 3.67 13.40 16.77
CA LEU A 94 4.25 14.03 17.93
C LEU A 94 5.78 14.11 17.82
N SER A 95 6.34 15.21 18.32
CA SER A 95 7.78 15.28 18.51
C SER A 95 8.24 14.33 19.63
N PRO A 96 9.52 13.90 19.61
CA PRO A 96 10.06 13.04 20.65
C PRO A 96 9.94 13.63 22.07
N SER A 97 10.05 14.96 22.18
CA SER A 97 9.90 15.68 23.46
C SER A 97 8.46 15.66 23.96
N GLN A 98 7.49 15.82 23.05
CA GLN A 98 6.06 15.77 23.40
C GLN A 98 5.63 14.37 23.84
N ILE A 99 6.07 13.31 23.13
CA ILE A 99 5.80 11.93 23.55
C ILE A 99 6.32 11.68 24.97
N ARG A 100 7.54 12.12 25.29
CA ARG A 100 8.09 11.97 26.62
C ARG A 100 7.27 12.68 27.68
N VAL A 101 6.98 13.96 27.45
CA VAL A 101 6.20 14.77 28.42
C VAL A 101 4.83 14.17 28.65
N LEU A 102 4.14 13.79 27.58
CA LEU A 102 2.81 13.20 27.69
C LEU A 102 2.85 11.83 28.39
N THR A 103 3.89 11.00 28.16
CA THR A 103 4.10 9.74 28.87
C THR A 103 4.29 9.97 30.36
N GLU A 104 5.08 10.99 30.75
CA GLU A 104 5.29 11.37 32.16
C GLU A 104 3.99 11.88 32.81
N LEU A 105 3.20 12.70 32.09
CA LEU A 105 1.97 13.29 32.61
C LEU A 105 0.81 12.29 32.68
N CYS A 106 0.64 11.43 31.69
CA CYS A 106 -0.43 10.44 31.64
C CYS A 106 -0.15 9.18 32.44
N GLY A 107 1.16 8.88 32.70
CA GLY A 107 1.58 7.68 33.45
C GLY A 107 1.50 6.37 32.66
N VAL A 108 1.10 6.42 31.38
CA VAL A 108 1.01 5.28 30.48
C VAL A 108 1.79 5.54 29.19
N GLN A 109 2.01 4.51 28.38
CA GLN A 109 2.67 4.64 27.09
C GLN A 109 1.91 5.58 26.17
N VAL A 110 2.62 6.51 25.51
CA VAL A 110 2.06 7.41 24.49
C VAL A 110 2.65 7.06 23.14
N LEU A 111 1.79 6.88 22.15
CA LEU A 111 2.13 6.66 20.76
C LEU A 111 1.49 7.74 19.89
N ASP A 112 2.06 7.98 18.73
CA ASP A 112 1.40 8.73 17.66
C ASP A 112 0.87 7.78 16.57
N ARG A 113 0.07 8.30 15.64
CA ARG A 113 -0.49 7.55 14.51
C ARG A 113 0.60 6.83 13.71
N SER A 114 1.71 7.52 13.47
CA SER A 114 2.86 6.97 12.74
C SER A 114 3.47 5.74 13.43
N GLY A 115 3.61 5.79 14.76
CA GLY A 115 4.08 4.66 15.54
C GLY A 115 3.14 3.46 15.49
N LEU A 116 1.82 3.70 15.60
CA LEU A 116 0.80 2.65 15.50
C LEU A 116 0.80 1.97 14.13
N ILE A 117 0.85 2.74 13.03
CA ILE A 117 0.90 2.19 11.68
C ILE A 117 2.16 1.34 11.48
N LEU A 118 3.31 1.79 11.98
CA LEU A 118 4.56 1.02 11.94
C LEU A 118 4.46 -0.31 12.70
N ASP A 119 3.76 -0.34 13.82
CA ASP A 119 3.54 -1.58 14.58
C ASP A 119 2.60 -2.55 13.84
N ILE A 120 1.52 -2.04 13.22
CA ILE A 120 0.63 -2.85 12.38
C ILE A 120 1.43 -3.47 11.22
N PHE A 121 2.29 -2.69 10.56
CA PHE A 121 3.09 -3.18 9.45
C PHE A 121 4.13 -4.21 9.89
N ALA A 122 4.74 -4.03 11.06
CA ALA A 122 5.67 -5.01 11.62
C ALA A 122 5.02 -6.37 11.92
N GLN A 123 3.74 -6.37 12.29
CA GLN A 123 2.97 -7.60 12.51
C GLN A 123 2.54 -8.28 11.19
N ARG A 124 2.39 -7.50 10.10
CA ARG A 124 1.86 -7.98 8.82
C ARG A 124 2.92 -8.36 7.80
N ALA A 125 4.10 -7.78 7.86
CA ALA A 125 5.20 -8.07 6.94
C ALA A 125 5.62 -9.54 7.01
N ARG A 126 5.52 -10.26 5.89
CA ARG A 126 5.87 -11.68 5.77
C ARG A 126 6.98 -11.91 4.77
N THR A 127 7.06 -11.09 3.72
CA THR A 127 8.13 -11.20 2.75
C THR A 127 9.43 -10.62 3.31
N LYS A 128 10.58 -11.15 2.85
CA LYS A 128 11.89 -10.61 3.23
C LYS A 128 11.98 -9.11 2.95
N GLU A 129 11.44 -8.68 1.81
CA GLU A 129 11.46 -7.28 1.42
C GLU A 129 10.57 -6.43 2.33
N GLY A 130 9.30 -6.83 2.55
CA GLY A 130 8.40 -6.13 3.46
C GLY A 130 8.98 -6.01 4.87
N CYS A 131 9.60 -7.07 5.40
CA CYS A 131 10.28 -7.02 6.69
C CYS A 131 11.43 -6.00 6.71
N LEU A 132 12.28 -5.97 5.66
CA LEU A 132 13.38 -5.01 5.56
C LEU A 132 12.89 -3.56 5.46
N GLN A 133 11.82 -3.33 4.69
CA GLN A 133 11.20 -2.01 4.54
C GLN A 133 10.63 -1.50 5.86
N VAL A 134 9.87 -2.34 6.54
CA VAL A 134 9.28 -1.97 7.84
C VAL A 134 10.37 -1.75 8.89
N GLU A 135 11.38 -2.62 8.95
CA GLU A 135 12.50 -2.47 9.88
C GLU A 135 13.26 -1.16 9.61
N LEU A 136 13.49 -0.81 8.36
CA LEU A 136 14.11 0.47 7.97
C LEU A 136 13.26 1.66 8.45
N ALA A 137 11.96 1.66 8.17
CA ALA A 137 11.05 2.72 8.59
C ALA A 137 10.99 2.85 10.12
N GLN A 138 10.97 1.73 10.86
CA GLN A 138 11.02 1.72 12.32
C GLN A 138 12.31 2.35 12.87
N TYR A 139 13.47 2.03 12.29
CA TYR A 139 14.73 2.65 12.74
C TYR A 139 14.80 4.14 12.39
N GLN A 140 14.28 4.55 11.24
CA GLN A 140 14.18 5.97 10.87
C GLN A 140 13.24 6.74 11.81
N TYR A 141 12.11 6.15 12.18
CA TYR A 141 11.18 6.72 13.16
C TYR A 141 11.78 6.82 14.57
N LEU A 142 12.56 5.83 14.99
CA LEU A 142 13.17 5.78 16.32
C LEU A 142 14.41 6.66 16.47
N LEU A 143 15.22 6.80 15.42
CA LEU A 143 16.50 7.50 15.49
C LEU A 143 16.41 8.91 16.11
N PRO A 144 15.45 9.78 15.71
CA PRO A 144 15.28 11.09 16.36
C PRO A 144 14.74 10.96 17.81
N ARG A 145 13.99 9.89 18.12
CA ARG A 145 13.34 9.67 19.41
C ARG A 145 14.27 9.16 20.50
N LEU A 146 15.41 8.59 20.16
CA LEU A 146 16.43 8.13 21.11
C LEU A 146 16.98 9.25 22.01
N ILE A 147 17.09 10.46 21.50
CA ILE A 147 17.61 11.61 22.26
C ILE A 147 16.70 11.92 23.48
N GLY A 148 15.39 11.72 23.34
CA GLY A 148 14.44 11.97 24.42
C GLY A 148 14.38 10.88 25.48
N MET A 149 14.71 9.64 25.15
CA MET A 149 14.58 8.49 26.06
C MET A 149 15.73 8.41 27.07
N TRP A 150 16.95 8.84 26.72
CA TRP A 150 18.14 8.70 27.57
C TRP A 150 18.27 9.77 28.66
N SER A 151 17.72 10.96 28.46
CA SER A 151 17.76 12.01 29.50
C SER A 151 17.02 11.64 30.79
N HIS A 152 16.18 10.63 30.76
CA HIS A 152 15.45 10.11 31.93
C HIS A 152 16.31 9.17 32.78
N LEU A 153 17.16 8.37 32.14
CA LEU A 153 18.06 7.44 32.86
C LEU A 153 19.18 8.17 33.60
N GLU A 154 19.64 9.31 33.10
CA GLU A 154 20.65 10.14 33.80
C GLU A 154 20.13 10.79 35.09
N ARG A 155 18.82 11.17 35.13
CA ARG A 155 18.22 11.74 36.35
C ARG A 155 17.95 10.72 37.44
N GLN A 156 17.72 9.46 37.11
CA GLN A 156 17.51 8.39 38.07
C GLN A 156 18.84 7.82 38.68
N GLY A 157 19.96 8.03 37.99
CA GLY A 157 21.29 7.54 38.41
C GLY A 157 22.17 8.54 39.15
N GLY A 158 21.75 9.77 39.38
CA GLY A 158 22.62 10.85 39.78
C GLY A 158 22.53 11.31 41.23
N THR A 159 23.00 10.51 42.17
CA THR A 159 23.48 11.05 43.48
C THR A 159 25.01 10.96 43.51
N GLY A 160 25.68 11.98 42.99
CA GLY A 160 27.14 12.05 43.10
C GLY A 160 27.75 13.05 42.14
N GLY A 161 28.19 14.20 42.64
CA GLY A 161 28.76 15.30 41.88
C GLY A 161 29.86 14.87 40.93
N SER A 162 29.67 15.13 39.65
CA SER A 162 30.71 14.99 38.62
C SER A 162 31.50 16.29 38.48
N PRO A 163 32.85 16.23 38.34
CA PRO A 163 33.68 17.39 38.06
C PRO A 163 33.31 18.03 36.70
N ILE A 164 33.36 19.34 36.65
CA ILE A 164 33.13 20.15 35.48
C ILE A 164 34.10 19.74 34.35
N GLY A 165 33.58 19.21 33.20
CA GLY A 165 34.37 19.01 32.00
C GLY A 165 34.57 17.60 31.48
N THR A 166 34.01 16.57 32.12
CA THR A 166 34.04 15.18 31.61
C THR A 166 32.69 14.85 30.94
N LYS A 167 32.72 14.47 29.67
CA LYS A 167 31.56 13.84 29.00
C LYS A 167 31.11 12.64 29.84
N GLY A 168 29.90 12.71 30.36
CA GLY A 168 29.37 11.64 31.20
C GLY A 168 29.25 10.33 30.43
N PRO A 169 29.34 9.15 31.10
CA PRO A 169 29.19 7.83 30.46
C PRO A 169 27.85 7.67 29.68
N GLY A 170 26.82 8.45 30.04
CA GLY A 170 25.53 8.44 29.33
C GLY A 170 25.57 9.09 27.93
N GLU A 171 26.31 10.19 27.75
CA GLU A 171 26.47 10.80 26.40
C GLU A 171 27.22 9.89 25.44
N THR A 172 28.24 9.16 25.91
CA THR A 172 28.97 8.21 25.07
C THR A 172 28.12 7.00 24.69
N GLN A 173 27.23 6.55 25.58
CA GLN A 173 26.34 5.43 25.31
C GLN A 173 25.25 5.79 24.30
N LEU A 174 24.61 6.96 24.45
CA LEU A 174 23.65 7.49 23.48
C LEU A 174 24.26 7.65 22.08
N GLU A 175 25.48 8.19 22.00
CA GLU A 175 26.18 8.36 20.74
C GLU A 175 26.54 7.02 20.09
N THR A 176 26.89 6.02 20.91
CA THR A 176 27.18 4.67 20.49
C THR A 176 25.92 4.01 19.94
N ASP A 177 24.76 4.13 20.61
CA ASP A 177 23.48 3.58 20.19
C ASP A 177 22.99 4.24 18.89
N ARG A 178 23.12 5.58 18.78
CA ARG A 178 22.82 6.30 17.53
C ARG A 178 23.69 5.82 16.36
N ARG A 179 24.98 5.61 16.61
CA ARG A 179 25.91 5.09 15.61
C ARG A 179 25.54 3.66 15.21
N HIS A 180 25.14 2.84 16.17
CA HIS A 180 24.68 1.48 15.90
C HIS A 180 23.42 1.48 15.01
N ILE A 181 22.43 2.31 15.35
CA ILE A 181 21.19 2.40 14.56
C ILE A 181 21.46 2.98 13.16
N ARG A 182 22.31 3.99 13.02
CA ARG A 182 22.69 4.50 11.69
C ARG A 182 23.33 3.42 10.82
N ARG A 183 24.29 2.66 11.37
CA ARG A 183 24.89 1.52 10.66
C ARG A 183 23.85 0.47 10.25
N LYS A 184 22.84 0.26 11.10
CA LYS A 184 21.76 -0.68 10.79
C LYS A 184 20.86 -0.15 9.67
N ILE A 185 20.55 1.15 9.67
CA ILE A 185 19.84 1.82 8.59
C ILE A 185 20.62 1.70 7.26
N ASP A 186 21.92 1.96 7.28
CA ASP A 186 22.76 1.88 6.07
C ASP A 186 22.79 0.45 5.53
N LYS A 187 22.96 -0.55 6.39
CA LYS A 187 22.92 -1.97 6.01
C LYS A 187 21.57 -2.38 5.42
N LEU A 188 20.45 -1.95 6.02
CA LEU A 188 19.12 -2.25 5.50
C LEU A 188 18.87 -1.61 4.13
N LYS A 189 19.40 -0.40 3.90
CA LYS A 189 19.35 0.24 2.58
C LYS A 189 20.13 -0.56 1.53
N GLU A 190 21.33 -1.07 1.88
CA GLU A 190 22.12 -1.93 0.98
C GLU A 190 21.40 -3.23 0.64
N GLU A 191 20.79 -3.88 1.65
CA GLU A 191 20.02 -5.11 1.43
C GLU A 191 18.78 -4.87 0.55
N LEU A 192 18.08 -3.75 0.72
CA LEU A 192 16.95 -3.36 -0.12
C LEU A 192 17.38 -3.06 -1.56
N GLU A 193 18.54 -2.43 -1.75
CA GLU A 193 19.08 -2.17 -3.09
C GLU A 193 19.38 -3.47 -3.84
N GLU A 194 19.88 -4.49 -3.15
CA GLU A 194 20.09 -5.81 -3.77
C GLU A 194 18.76 -6.47 -4.18
N VAL A 195 17.72 -6.37 -3.35
CA VAL A 195 16.37 -6.85 -3.71
C VAL A 195 15.85 -6.14 -4.96
N ARG A 196 16.05 -4.81 -5.07
CA ARG A 196 15.70 -4.01 -6.24
C ARG A 196 16.39 -4.50 -7.51
N ARG A 197 17.68 -4.84 -7.45
CA ARG A 197 18.45 -5.39 -8.60
C ARG A 197 17.86 -6.71 -9.09
N VAL A 198 17.53 -7.61 -8.15
CA VAL A 198 16.91 -8.90 -8.51
C VAL A 198 15.56 -8.67 -9.19
N ARG A 199 14.73 -7.77 -8.66
CA ARG A 199 13.43 -7.41 -9.27
C ARG A 199 13.61 -6.80 -10.66
N ALA A 200 14.57 -5.90 -10.84
CA ALA A 200 14.84 -5.29 -12.14
C ALA A 200 15.17 -6.36 -13.21
N THR A 201 15.94 -7.38 -12.83
CA THR A 201 16.27 -8.50 -13.72
C THR A 201 15.03 -9.35 -14.07
N GLN A 202 14.17 -9.63 -13.09
CA GLN A 202 12.91 -10.34 -13.33
C GLN A 202 11.96 -9.54 -14.22
N ARG A 203 11.92 -8.22 -14.03
CA ARG A 203 11.13 -7.26 -14.82
C ARG A 203 11.53 -7.25 -16.29
N GLN A 204 12.84 -7.19 -16.58
CA GLN A 204 13.33 -7.26 -17.95
C GLN A 204 12.91 -8.56 -18.67
N ARG A 205 12.82 -9.68 -17.95
CA ARG A 205 12.32 -10.94 -18.51
C ARG A 205 10.82 -10.89 -18.82
N ARG A 206 9.99 -10.21 -17.96
CA ARG A 206 8.55 -10.02 -18.19
C ARG A 206 8.28 -9.10 -19.38
N GLN A 207 9.03 -8.00 -19.50
CA GLN A 207 8.94 -7.08 -20.65
C GLN A 207 9.23 -7.77 -21.99
N LYS A 208 10.13 -8.75 -22.01
CA LYS A 208 10.38 -9.55 -23.22
C LYS A 208 9.20 -10.43 -23.64
N ASN A 209 8.33 -10.79 -22.68
CA ASN A 209 7.15 -11.61 -22.93
C ASN A 209 5.91 -10.78 -23.25
N GLU A 210 6.01 -9.45 -23.28
CA GLU A 210 4.93 -8.48 -23.61
C GLU A 210 3.63 -8.66 -22.82
N ILE A 211 3.67 -9.28 -21.63
CA ILE A 211 2.48 -9.45 -20.77
C ILE A 211 2.26 -8.14 -19.99
N PRO A 212 1.13 -7.44 -20.21
CA PRO A 212 0.83 -6.20 -19.52
C PRO A 212 0.67 -6.39 -18.01
N VAL A 213 1.00 -5.34 -17.26
CA VAL A 213 0.89 -5.31 -15.81
C VAL A 213 -0.27 -4.39 -15.40
N VAL A 214 -1.21 -4.92 -14.62
CA VAL A 214 -2.33 -4.19 -14.05
C VAL A 214 -2.12 -4.07 -12.55
N ALA A 215 -2.05 -2.85 -12.02
CA ALA A 215 -1.90 -2.64 -10.57
C ALA A 215 -3.21 -2.17 -9.94
N ILE A 216 -3.61 -2.83 -8.85
CA ILE A 216 -4.78 -2.44 -8.07
C ILE A 216 -4.33 -1.45 -7.00
N VAL A 217 -4.89 -0.25 -7.01
CA VAL A 217 -4.65 0.81 -6.03
C VAL A 217 -5.96 1.23 -5.38
N GLY A 218 -5.90 1.80 -4.20
CA GLY A 218 -7.09 2.30 -3.52
C GLY A 218 -6.89 2.40 -2.02
N TYR A 219 -7.84 3.02 -1.36
CA TYR A 219 -7.82 3.23 0.08
C TYR A 219 -7.81 1.90 0.84
N THR A 220 -7.36 1.90 2.11
CA THR A 220 -7.47 0.71 2.97
C THR A 220 -8.93 0.28 3.07
N ASN A 221 -9.16 -1.02 3.07
CA ASN A 221 -10.51 -1.61 3.14
C ASN A 221 -11.46 -1.25 1.96
N ALA A 222 -10.97 -0.69 0.86
CA ALA A 222 -11.78 -0.46 -0.34
C ALA A 222 -12.19 -1.77 -1.08
N GLY A 223 -11.67 -2.92 -0.64
CA GLY A 223 -11.99 -4.23 -1.20
C GLY A 223 -11.05 -4.70 -2.32
N LYS A 224 -9.79 -4.20 -2.34
CA LYS A 224 -8.77 -4.56 -3.35
C LYS A 224 -8.50 -6.07 -3.39
N SER A 225 -8.19 -6.68 -2.25
CA SER A 225 -7.89 -8.11 -2.14
C SER A 225 -9.13 -8.97 -2.42
N THR A 226 -10.33 -8.50 -2.04
CA THR A 226 -11.61 -9.13 -2.39
C THR A 226 -11.81 -9.10 -3.91
N LEU A 227 -11.53 -7.98 -4.56
CA LEU A 227 -11.60 -7.85 -6.02
C LEU A 227 -10.60 -8.78 -6.70
N LEU A 228 -9.36 -8.82 -6.23
CA LEU A 228 -8.34 -9.73 -6.76
C LEU A 228 -8.80 -11.19 -6.65
N ASN A 229 -9.40 -11.59 -5.52
CA ASN A 229 -9.98 -12.92 -5.35
C ASN A 229 -11.13 -13.19 -6.32
N ALA A 230 -12.03 -12.22 -6.49
CA ALA A 230 -13.19 -12.36 -7.37
C ALA A 230 -12.79 -12.61 -8.83
N ILE A 231 -11.72 -11.96 -9.30
CA ILE A 231 -11.27 -12.06 -10.69
C ILE A 231 -10.29 -13.19 -10.95
N THR A 232 -9.52 -13.64 -9.92
CA THR A 232 -8.49 -14.66 -10.10
C THR A 232 -8.81 -16.00 -9.46
N GLY A 233 -9.80 -16.06 -8.56
CA GLY A 233 -10.09 -17.25 -7.75
C GLY A 233 -9.00 -17.61 -6.73
N ALA A 234 -8.13 -16.68 -6.37
CA ALA A 234 -6.87 -16.95 -5.66
C ALA A 234 -7.03 -17.34 -4.19
N GLY A 235 -8.18 -17.10 -3.55
CA GLY A 235 -8.42 -17.45 -2.14
C GLY A 235 -7.52 -16.75 -1.14
N ILE A 236 -7.06 -15.51 -1.46
CA ILE A 236 -6.24 -14.69 -0.56
C ILE A 236 -7.09 -14.26 0.64
N PRO A 237 -6.57 -14.29 1.88
CA PRO A 237 -7.29 -13.75 3.03
C PRO A 237 -7.71 -12.31 2.75
N ALA A 238 -9.00 -12.03 2.84
CA ALA A 238 -9.57 -10.70 2.69
C ALA A 238 -10.50 -10.47 3.88
N ASN A 239 -9.97 -9.85 4.93
CA ASN A 239 -10.70 -9.52 6.14
C ASN A 239 -11.11 -8.05 6.11
N ASP A 240 -12.13 -7.72 6.88
CA ASP A 240 -12.61 -6.33 7.07
C ASP A 240 -11.72 -5.60 8.09
N ARG A 241 -10.42 -5.51 7.77
CA ARG A 241 -9.40 -4.84 8.61
C ARG A 241 -8.51 -3.94 7.76
N LEU A 242 -8.07 -2.84 8.36
CA LEU A 242 -7.15 -1.91 7.72
C LEU A 242 -5.78 -2.62 7.52
N PHE A 243 -5.11 -2.39 6.38
CA PHE A 243 -3.80 -2.97 6.05
C PHE A 243 -3.74 -4.52 6.12
N ASP A 244 -4.81 -5.20 5.69
CA ASP A 244 -4.79 -6.66 5.65
C ASP A 244 -3.75 -7.20 4.65
N THR A 245 -3.50 -6.45 3.57
CA THR A 245 -2.45 -6.74 2.58
C THR A 245 -1.31 -5.72 2.68
N LEU A 246 -0.12 -6.17 3.08
CA LEU A 246 1.11 -5.40 3.09
C LEU A 246 2.06 -5.83 1.97
N ASP A 247 2.16 -7.14 1.74
CA ASP A 247 2.99 -7.72 0.71
C ASP A 247 2.23 -7.75 -0.62
N THR A 248 2.87 -7.30 -1.69
CA THR A 248 2.27 -7.33 -3.03
C THR A 248 2.03 -8.78 -3.48
N THR A 249 0.81 -9.07 -3.87
CA THR A 249 0.45 -10.37 -4.42
C THR A 249 0.22 -10.23 -5.92
N THR A 250 1.04 -10.93 -6.70
CA THR A 250 0.98 -10.91 -8.17
C THR A 250 0.37 -12.19 -8.69
N ARG A 251 -0.57 -12.09 -9.65
CA ARG A 251 -1.25 -13.23 -10.28
C ARG A 251 -1.36 -13.03 -11.80
N LEU A 252 -1.34 -14.13 -12.53
CA LEU A 252 -1.70 -14.13 -13.95
C LEU A 252 -3.22 -14.20 -14.05
N LEU A 253 -3.80 -13.37 -14.90
CA LEU A 253 -5.23 -13.29 -15.17
C LEU A 253 -5.45 -13.32 -16.68
N THR A 254 -6.27 -14.26 -17.16
CA THR A 254 -6.77 -14.26 -18.52
C THR A 254 -8.00 -13.34 -18.57
N VAL A 255 -7.86 -12.21 -19.25
CA VAL A 255 -8.92 -11.19 -19.39
C VAL A 255 -9.85 -11.54 -20.55
N SER A 256 -9.26 -11.96 -21.66
CA SER A 256 -9.99 -12.41 -22.86
C SER A 256 -9.21 -13.52 -23.56
N ASP A 257 -9.75 -14.07 -24.64
CA ASP A 257 -9.08 -15.11 -25.44
C ASP A 257 -7.72 -14.63 -26.00
N THR A 258 -7.54 -13.32 -26.13
CA THR A 258 -6.34 -12.71 -26.72
C THR A 258 -5.45 -12.00 -25.72
N LEU A 259 -5.90 -11.76 -24.48
CA LEU A 259 -5.20 -10.94 -23.50
C LEU A 259 -5.03 -11.66 -22.16
N ASP A 260 -3.77 -11.98 -21.84
CA ASP A 260 -3.35 -12.31 -20.49
C ASP A 260 -2.67 -11.09 -19.85
N VAL A 261 -2.95 -10.81 -18.58
CA VAL A 261 -2.33 -9.75 -17.81
C VAL A 261 -1.75 -10.28 -16.50
N VAL A 262 -0.73 -9.62 -16.02
CA VAL A 262 -0.25 -9.81 -14.65
C VAL A 262 -0.95 -8.78 -13.79
N ILE A 263 -1.78 -9.22 -12.83
CA ILE A 263 -2.44 -8.33 -11.90
C ILE A 263 -1.76 -8.38 -10.54
N SER A 264 -1.53 -7.22 -9.93
CA SER A 264 -0.92 -7.09 -8.62
C SER A 264 -1.79 -6.29 -7.65
N ASP A 265 -2.01 -6.83 -6.44
CA ASP A 265 -2.56 -6.08 -5.32
C ASP A 265 -1.46 -5.25 -4.67
N THR A 266 -1.77 -4.03 -4.28
CA THR A 266 -0.83 -3.14 -3.62
C THR A 266 -1.26 -2.85 -2.19
N VAL A 267 -0.35 -2.26 -1.41
CA VAL A 267 -0.66 -1.78 -0.06
C VAL A 267 -1.79 -0.75 -0.12
N GLY A 268 -2.76 -0.88 0.79
CA GLY A 268 -3.83 0.11 0.90
C GLY A 268 -3.31 1.47 1.36
N PHE A 269 -3.76 2.53 0.72
CA PHE A 269 -3.47 3.89 1.15
C PHE A 269 -4.38 4.31 2.30
N ILE A 270 -3.90 5.23 3.12
CA ILE A 270 -4.60 5.78 4.27
C ILE A 270 -4.25 7.25 4.46
N ARG A 271 -5.10 8.00 5.15
CA ARG A 271 -4.81 9.38 5.58
C ARG A 271 -3.56 9.44 6.45
N LYS A 272 -2.78 10.51 6.34
CA LYS A 272 -1.59 10.78 7.19
C LYS A 272 -0.61 9.61 7.21
N LEU A 273 -0.33 9.04 6.03
CA LEU A 273 0.68 7.97 5.91
C LEU A 273 2.05 8.52 6.31
N PRO A 274 2.78 7.90 7.23
CA PRO A 274 4.09 8.37 7.65
C PRO A 274 5.06 8.50 6.47
N HIS A 275 5.75 9.64 6.34
CA HIS A 275 6.74 9.86 5.27
C HIS A 275 7.83 8.79 5.24
N GLN A 276 8.27 8.30 6.42
CA GLN A 276 9.25 7.23 6.53
C GLN A 276 8.75 5.93 5.90
N LEU A 277 7.44 5.67 5.99
CA LEU A 277 6.82 4.52 5.32
C LEU A 277 6.73 4.74 3.82
N VAL A 278 6.31 5.92 3.36
CA VAL A 278 6.28 6.25 1.93
C VAL A 278 7.65 6.03 1.30
N GLU A 279 8.73 6.52 1.94
CA GLU A 279 10.10 6.30 1.48
C GLU A 279 10.52 4.82 1.51
N ALA A 280 10.21 4.09 2.58
CA ALA A 280 10.55 2.68 2.71
C ALA A 280 9.81 1.82 1.69
N PHE A 281 8.52 2.09 1.47
CA PHE A 281 7.69 1.38 0.50
C PHE A 281 7.82 1.91 -0.93
N LYS A 282 8.56 2.99 -1.16
CA LYS A 282 8.77 3.54 -2.50
C LYS A 282 9.23 2.45 -3.49
N ALA A 283 10.07 1.52 -3.05
CA ALA A 283 10.50 0.38 -3.87
C ALA A 283 9.36 -0.59 -4.24
N THR A 284 8.39 -0.78 -3.36
CA THR A 284 7.21 -1.62 -3.62
C THR A 284 6.19 -0.85 -4.46
N LEU A 285 6.10 0.46 -4.24
CA LEU A 285 5.26 1.36 -5.00
C LEU A 285 5.87 1.71 -6.37
N GLU A 286 7.19 1.52 -6.57
CA GLU A 286 7.85 1.56 -7.88
C GLU A 286 7.23 0.53 -8.86
N GLU A 287 6.56 -0.52 -8.38
CA GLU A 287 5.77 -1.41 -9.25
C GLU A 287 4.64 -0.67 -9.96
N LEU A 288 4.11 0.41 -9.36
CA LEU A 288 3.11 1.25 -10.00
C LEU A 288 3.67 1.98 -11.22
N GLU A 289 4.92 2.48 -11.16
CA GLU A 289 5.57 3.18 -12.29
C GLU A 289 5.71 2.29 -13.54
N TYR A 290 5.66 0.96 -13.35
CA TYR A 290 5.80 -0.02 -14.42
C TYR A 290 4.48 -0.70 -14.79
N ALA A 291 3.37 -0.25 -14.21
CA ALA A 291 2.06 -0.75 -14.58
C ALA A 291 1.64 -0.15 -15.93
N ASP A 292 1.03 -0.97 -16.78
CA ASP A 292 0.41 -0.52 -18.03
C ASP A 292 -1.00 0.04 -17.79
N LEU A 293 -1.62 -0.33 -16.65
CA LEU A 293 -2.95 0.10 -16.25
C LEU A 293 -3.10 0.11 -14.73
N LEU A 294 -3.74 1.15 -14.19
CA LEU A 294 -4.14 1.23 -12.80
C LEU A 294 -5.64 0.93 -12.66
N LEU A 295 -6.01 0.15 -11.64
CA LEU A 295 -7.37 -0.02 -11.18
C LEU A 295 -7.53 0.69 -9.85
N HIS A 296 -8.12 1.89 -9.85
CA HIS A 296 -8.38 2.65 -8.64
C HIS A 296 -9.69 2.20 -8.01
N VAL A 297 -9.59 1.35 -6.97
CA VAL A 297 -10.75 0.78 -6.25
C VAL A 297 -11.22 1.76 -5.19
N ILE A 298 -12.49 2.14 -5.26
CA ILE A 298 -13.14 3.14 -4.41
C ILE A 298 -14.33 2.49 -3.72
N ASP A 299 -14.39 2.59 -2.40
CA ASP A 299 -15.52 2.10 -1.58
C ASP A 299 -16.63 3.15 -1.54
N VAL A 300 -17.65 2.98 -2.37
CA VAL A 300 -18.78 3.92 -2.45
C VAL A 300 -19.80 3.77 -1.32
N SER A 301 -19.65 2.78 -0.46
CA SER A 301 -20.47 2.63 0.75
C SER A 301 -20.02 3.57 1.88
N ASN A 302 -18.77 4.08 1.81
CA ASN A 302 -18.25 5.03 2.77
C ASN A 302 -18.70 6.46 2.43
N PRO A 303 -19.27 7.23 3.35
CA PRO A 303 -19.66 8.63 3.11
C PRO A 303 -18.50 9.52 2.61
N GLU A 304 -17.27 9.23 3.04
CA GLU A 304 -16.05 9.98 2.73
C GLU A 304 -15.33 9.49 1.45
N TRP A 305 -15.97 8.66 0.62
CA TRP A 305 -15.34 8.04 -0.54
C TRP A 305 -14.69 9.04 -1.51
N GLU A 306 -15.27 10.23 -1.68
CA GLU A 306 -14.70 11.27 -2.56
C GLU A 306 -13.36 11.80 -2.01
N GLU A 307 -13.27 11.99 -0.69
CA GLU A 307 -12.03 12.44 -0.04
C GLU A 307 -10.99 11.34 -0.04
N GLN A 308 -11.38 10.09 0.25
CA GLN A 308 -10.49 8.93 0.16
C GLN A 308 -9.95 8.74 -1.26
N ALA A 309 -10.80 8.92 -2.28
CA ALA A 309 -10.37 8.86 -3.67
C ALA A 309 -9.34 9.96 -4.01
N ARG A 310 -9.55 11.20 -3.53
CA ARG A 310 -8.58 12.29 -3.71
C ARG A 310 -7.23 12.00 -3.06
N ILE A 311 -7.22 11.44 -1.84
CA ILE A 311 -5.97 11.05 -1.16
C ILE A 311 -5.20 10.05 -2.00
N VAL A 312 -5.87 9.06 -2.58
CA VAL A 312 -5.24 8.07 -3.46
C VAL A 312 -4.72 8.72 -4.75
N ASP A 313 -5.50 9.60 -5.38
CA ASP A 313 -5.08 10.33 -6.59
C ASP A 313 -3.86 11.23 -6.32
N ASP A 314 -3.80 11.89 -5.15
CA ASP A 314 -2.65 12.71 -4.75
C ASP A 314 -1.39 11.84 -4.55
N LEU A 315 -1.52 10.67 -3.93
CA LEU A 315 -0.41 9.73 -3.73
C LEU A 315 0.07 9.12 -5.06
N ILE A 316 -0.83 8.76 -5.98
CA ILE A 316 -0.46 8.29 -7.33
C ILE A 316 0.38 9.36 -8.03
N ARG A 317 0.02 10.63 -7.90
CA ARG A 317 0.76 11.77 -8.47
C ARG A 317 2.12 11.96 -7.79
N GLU A 318 2.18 11.86 -6.46
CA GLU A 318 3.43 11.97 -5.69
C GLU A 318 4.43 10.85 -6.07
N LEU A 319 3.91 9.68 -6.42
CA LEU A 319 4.68 8.52 -6.89
C LEU A 319 5.06 8.60 -8.38
N GLY A 320 4.65 9.65 -9.12
CA GLY A 320 4.97 9.81 -10.54
C GLY A 320 4.20 8.87 -11.48
N ALA A 321 3.12 8.26 -11.02
CA ALA A 321 2.31 7.30 -11.78
C ALA A 321 1.05 7.93 -12.42
N ASP A 322 0.93 9.24 -12.45
CA ASP A 322 -0.21 10.00 -12.97
C ASP A 322 -0.35 9.92 -14.50
N SER A 323 0.73 9.57 -15.21
CA SER A 323 0.72 9.36 -16.67
C SER A 323 0.15 7.99 -17.08
N ILE A 324 -0.02 7.05 -16.14
CA ILE A 324 -0.50 5.70 -16.42
C ILE A 324 -2.02 5.72 -16.59
N PRO A 325 -2.56 5.05 -17.63
CA PRO A 325 -4.01 4.91 -17.77
C PRO A 325 -4.65 4.36 -16.50
N CYS A 326 -5.76 4.96 -16.07
CA CYS A 326 -6.47 4.53 -14.87
C CYS A 326 -7.93 4.25 -15.16
N ILE A 327 -8.46 3.14 -14.59
CA ILE A 327 -9.89 2.82 -14.54
C ILE A 327 -10.34 3.01 -13.08
N ARG A 328 -11.33 3.87 -12.85
CA ARG A 328 -11.98 3.99 -11.54
C ARG A 328 -12.98 2.85 -11.36
N VAL A 329 -12.82 2.12 -10.27
CA VAL A 329 -13.63 0.95 -9.92
C VAL A 329 -14.41 1.27 -8.66
N TYR A 330 -15.67 1.63 -8.83
CA TYR A 330 -16.60 1.90 -7.73
C TYR A 330 -17.09 0.57 -7.16
N ASN A 331 -16.55 0.18 -6.02
CA ASN A 331 -16.81 -1.10 -5.36
C ASN A 331 -17.83 -0.95 -4.21
N LYS A 332 -18.36 -2.08 -3.76
CA LYS A 332 -19.40 -2.22 -2.72
C LYS A 332 -20.74 -1.61 -3.11
N CYS A 333 -21.06 -1.61 -4.41
CA CYS A 333 -22.33 -1.10 -4.92
C CYS A 333 -23.56 -1.88 -4.40
N ASP A 334 -23.37 -3.11 -3.91
CA ASP A 334 -24.39 -3.92 -3.26
C ASP A 334 -24.91 -3.32 -1.93
N VAL A 335 -24.12 -2.44 -1.30
CA VAL A 335 -24.45 -1.77 -0.04
C VAL A 335 -24.79 -0.29 -0.27
N ALA A 336 -24.26 0.33 -1.30
CA ALA A 336 -24.40 1.75 -1.61
C ALA A 336 -25.70 2.04 -2.38
N PHE A 337 -26.83 2.10 -1.70
CA PHE A 337 -28.13 2.37 -2.32
C PHE A 337 -28.17 3.76 -2.98
N GLY A 338 -28.54 3.79 -4.28
CA GLY A 338 -28.72 5.05 -5.03
C GLY A 338 -27.43 5.62 -5.61
N PHE A 339 -26.29 4.94 -5.49
CA PHE A 339 -25.06 5.38 -6.14
C PHE A 339 -25.22 5.36 -7.67
N GLN A 340 -24.90 6.48 -8.33
CA GLN A 340 -24.89 6.60 -9.77
C GLN A 340 -23.50 6.99 -10.24
N ARG A 341 -22.96 6.19 -11.17
CA ARG A 341 -21.68 6.47 -11.82
C ARG A 341 -21.72 7.80 -12.57
N ARG A 342 -20.72 8.66 -12.34
CA ARG A 342 -20.62 9.98 -12.99
C ARG A 342 -19.66 10.01 -14.18
N GLU A 343 -18.84 9.00 -14.37
CA GLU A 343 -17.77 8.96 -15.38
C GLU A 343 -17.98 7.81 -16.36
N GLU A 344 -17.77 8.08 -17.66
CA GLU A 344 -17.90 7.07 -18.72
C GLU A 344 -16.82 5.97 -18.64
N ASN A 345 -15.61 6.32 -18.22
CA ASN A 345 -14.46 5.40 -18.11
C ASN A 345 -14.33 4.73 -16.73
N ALA A 346 -15.42 4.62 -15.98
CA ALA A 346 -15.44 3.97 -14.70
C ALA A 346 -16.34 2.73 -14.72
N VAL A 347 -16.09 1.80 -13.79
CA VAL A 347 -16.87 0.57 -13.63
C VAL A 347 -17.47 0.55 -12.23
N SER A 348 -18.75 0.20 -12.13
CA SER A 348 -19.41 -0.04 -10.84
C SER A 348 -19.58 -1.53 -10.63
N LEU A 349 -19.16 -2.03 -9.47
CA LEU A 349 -19.22 -3.44 -9.19
C LEU A 349 -19.40 -3.75 -7.68
N SER A 350 -19.65 -4.99 -7.37
CA SER A 350 -19.47 -5.56 -6.03
C SER A 350 -18.51 -6.74 -6.12
N ALA A 351 -17.32 -6.55 -5.57
CA ALA A 351 -16.32 -7.63 -5.50
C ALA A 351 -16.79 -8.82 -4.65
N ARG A 352 -17.73 -8.60 -3.73
CA ARG A 352 -18.31 -9.62 -2.86
C ARG A 352 -19.32 -10.51 -3.60
N THR A 353 -20.18 -9.93 -4.41
CA THR A 353 -21.24 -10.67 -5.14
C THR A 353 -20.78 -11.11 -6.52
N GLY A 354 -19.75 -10.50 -7.07
CA GLY A 354 -19.27 -10.72 -8.45
C GLY A 354 -20.02 -9.89 -9.49
N GLU A 355 -21.02 -9.09 -9.10
CA GLU A 355 -21.75 -8.21 -9.99
C GLU A 355 -20.82 -7.14 -10.59
N GLY A 356 -20.90 -6.89 -11.91
CA GLY A 356 -20.07 -5.91 -12.61
C GLY A 356 -18.63 -6.33 -12.88
N VAL A 357 -18.18 -7.52 -12.45
CA VAL A 357 -16.81 -8.02 -12.69
C VAL A 357 -16.57 -8.24 -14.19
N ALA A 358 -17.56 -8.74 -14.93
CA ALA A 358 -17.44 -8.92 -16.38
C ALA A 358 -17.24 -7.58 -17.11
N ASP A 359 -17.90 -6.52 -16.66
CA ASP A 359 -17.73 -5.16 -17.23
C ASP A 359 -16.33 -4.62 -16.96
N LEU A 360 -15.75 -4.95 -15.79
CA LEU A 360 -14.36 -4.60 -15.46
C LEU A 360 -13.39 -5.31 -16.40
N LEU A 361 -13.54 -6.62 -16.61
CA LEU A 361 -12.69 -7.37 -17.54
C LEU A 361 -12.77 -6.82 -18.96
N ALA A 362 -13.97 -6.49 -19.44
CA ALA A 362 -14.17 -5.87 -20.75
C ALA A 362 -13.52 -4.46 -20.83
N ALA A 363 -13.55 -3.69 -19.73
CA ALA A 363 -12.90 -2.38 -19.69
C ALA A 363 -11.37 -2.51 -19.70
N ILE A 364 -10.79 -3.51 -18.99
CA ILE A 364 -9.36 -3.81 -19.01
C ILE A 364 -8.95 -4.21 -20.43
N ASP A 365 -9.67 -5.13 -21.05
CA ASP A 365 -9.42 -5.60 -22.42
C ASP A 365 -9.38 -4.41 -23.40
N LYS A 366 -10.41 -3.59 -23.38
CA LYS A 366 -10.51 -2.39 -24.23
C LYS A 366 -9.36 -1.39 -24.03
N LYS A 367 -8.86 -1.24 -22.79
CA LYS A 367 -7.76 -0.28 -22.48
C LYS A 367 -6.39 -0.81 -22.87
N LEU A 368 -6.19 -2.13 -22.77
CA LEU A 368 -4.91 -2.79 -23.04
C LEU A 368 -4.88 -3.45 -24.43
N ASP A 369 -6.00 -3.45 -25.15
CA ASP A 369 -6.06 -4.00 -26.51
C ASP A 369 -5.07 -3.26 -27.43
N LYS A 370 -4.07 -4.02 -27.87
CA LYS A 370 -3.08 -3.59 -28.88
C LYS A 370 -3.52 -3.97 -30.30
N GLY A 371 -4.79 -4.31 -30.50
CA GLY A 371 -5.32 -4.80 -31.78
C GLY A 371 -4.88 -6.24 -32.07
N THR A 372 -4.55 -7.02 -31.03
CA THR A 372 -4.17 -8.42 -31.20
C THR A 372 -5.39 -9.26 -31.58
N LYS A 373 -5.19 -10.21 -32.50
CA LYS A 373 -6.27 -11.12 -32.94
C LYS A 373 -5.79 -12.56 -32.88
N ARG A 374 -6.68 -13.45 -32.46
CA ARG A 374 -6.49 -14.88 -32.58
C ARG A 374 -6.76 -15.28 -34.03
N VAL A 375 -5.78 -15.87 -34.69
CA VAL A 375 -5.83 -16.25 -36.10
C VAL A 375 -5.35 -17.68 -36.28
N THR A 376 -5.95 -18.36 -37.23
CA THR A 376 -5.44 -19.65 -37.75
C THR A 376 -4.66 -19.37 -39.02
N LEU A 377 -3.41 -19.81 -39.07
CA LEU A 377 -2.53 -19.67 -40.22
C LEU A 377 -2.26 -21.03 -40.84
N HIS A 378 -2.33 -21.10 -42.17
CA HIS A 378 -1.96 -22.27 -42.94
C HIS A 378 -0.63 -22.00 -43.68
N LEU A 379 0.50 -22.39 -43.05
CA LEU A 379 1.83 -22.11 -43.56
C LEU A 379 2.29 -23.25 -44.47
N PRO A 380 2.65 -22.98 -45.74
CA PRO A 380 3.30 -23.95 -46.59
C PRO A 380 4.69 -24.31 -46.03
N TYR A 381 5.17 -25.53 -46.26
CA TYR A 381 6.49 -26.01 -45.76
C TYR A 381 7.66 -25.21 -46.26
N ASP A 382 7.58 -24.60 -47.43
CA ASP A 382 8.62 -23.70 -48.00
C ASP A 382 8.69 -22.35 -47.27
N LYS A 383 7.70 -22.02 -46.45
CA LYS A 383 7.62 -20.80 -45.61
C LYS A 383 7.80 -21.10 -44.11
N ALA A 384 8.40 -22.22 -43.75
CA ALA A 384 8.62 -22.61 -42.35
C ALA A 384 9.40 -21.55 -41.53
N GLY A 385 10.16 -20.65 -42.16
CA GLY A 385 10.76 -19.49 -41.50
C GLY A 385 9.77 -18.51 -40.89
N ALA A 386 8.50 -18.49 -41.33
CA ALA A 386 7.44 -17.72 -40.74
C ALA A 386 7.04 -18.25 -39.34
N LEU A 387 7.22 -19.54 -39.08
CA LEU A 387 6.99 -20.17 -37.79
C LEU A 387 7.95 -19.62 -36.72
N ASP A 388 9.22 -19.40 -37.10
CA ASP A 388 10.20 -18.78 -36.18
C ASP A 388 9.84 -17.33 -35.82
N ALA A 389 9.25 -16.59 -36.75
CA ALA A 389 8.74 -15.24 -36.48
C ALA A 389 7.52 -15.29 -35.54
N LEU A 390 6.59 -16.23 -35.74
CA LEU A 390 5.45 -16.45 -34.85
C LEU A 390 5.91 -16.82 -33.43
N TYR A 391 6.87 -17.69 -33.26
CA TYR A 391 7.40 -18.03 -31.92
C TYR A 391 8.12 -16.86 -31.23
N ARG A 392 8.64 -15.88 -31.99
CA ARG A 392 9.32 -14.69 -31.42
C ARG A 392 8.39 -13.54 -31.11
N GLU A 393 7.37 -13.31 -31.94
CA GLU A 393 6.57 -12.08 -31.92
C GLU A 393 5.06 -12.33 -31.75
N ALA A 394 4.61 -13.59 -31.61
CA ALA A 394 3.21 -13.96 -31.39
C ALA A 394 3.10 -15.03 -30.30
N ARG A 395 1.92 -15.18 -29.69
CA ARG A 395 1.63 -16.27 -28.76
C ARG A 395 1.08 -17.46 -29.56
N VAL A 396 1.91 -18.45 -29.82
CA VAL A 396 1.51 -19.70 -30.50
C VAL A 396 0.79 -20.60 -29.51
N GLU A 397 -0.45 -20.98 -29.80
CA GLU A 397 -1.29 -21.86 -28.97
C GLU A 397 -1.22 -23.31 -29.39
N SER A 398 -1.28 -23.60 -30.69
CA SER A 398 -1.12 -24.94 -31.23
C SER A 398 -0.45 -24.92 -32.59
N VAL A 399 0.25 -26.00 -32.89
CA VAL A 399 0.87 -26.26 -34.20
C VAL A 399 0.52 -27.70 -34.62
N GLU A 400 -0.11 -27.85 -35.76
CA GLU A 400 -0.45 -29.13 -36.36
C GLU A 400 0.27 -29.29 -37.71
N TYR A 401 0.88 -30.45 -37.93
CA TYR A 401 1.60 -30.73 -39.14
C TYR A 401 0.76 -31.66 -40.03
N GLY A 402 0.22 -31.11 -41.12
CA GLY A 402 -0.61 -31.83 -42.10
C GLY A 402 -0.12 -31.63 -43.53
N ALA A 403 -1.00 -31.32 -44.45
CA ALA A 403 -0.63 -30.89 -45.81
C ALA A 403 0.06 -29.52 -45.79
N THR A 404 -0.29 -28.69 -44.80
CA THR A 404 0.31 -27.42 -44.40
C THR A 404 0.69 -27.49 -42.92
N VAL A 405 1.46 -26.52 -42.44
CA VAL A 405 1.66 -26.31 -40.99
C VAL A 405 0.57 -25.38 -40.51
N ASP A 406 -0.39 -25.94 -39.82
CA ASP A 406 -1.53 -25.20 -39.29
C ASP A 406 -1.21 -24.67 -37.90
N VAL A 407 -1.24 -23.33 -37.75
CA VAL A 407 -0.84 -22.64 -36.52
C VAL A 407 -1.98 -21.80 -36.01
N VAL A 408 -2.40 -22.06 -34.77
CA VAL A 408 -3.31 -21.15 -34.06
C VAL A 408 -2.44 -20.24 -33.18
N ALA A 409 -2.53 -18.94 -33.42
CA ALA A 409 -1.72 -17.97 -32.69
C ALA A 409 -2.49 -16.65 -32.45
N VAL A 410 -2.17 -16.00 -31.33
CA VAL A 410 -2.58 -14.62 -31.05
C VAL A 410 -1.49 -13.70 -31.61
N CYS A 411 -1.84 -12.95 -32.64
CA CYS A 411 -0.91 -12.15 -33.42
C CYS A 411 -1.18 -10.65 -33.27
N THR A 412 -0.10 -9.86 -33.21
CA THR A 412 -0.16 -8.39 -33.28
C THR A 412 -0.55 -7.93 -34.68
N PRO A 413 -1.10 -6.69 -34.85
CA PRO A 413 -1.41 -6.13 -36.18
C PRO A 413 -0.24 -6.18 -37.15
N ARG A 414 1.00 -6.04 -36.65
CA ARG A 414 2.22 -6.14 -37.45
C ARG A 414 2.40 -7.53 -38.06
N ILE A 415 2.28 -8.57 -37.24
CA ILE A 415 2.39 -9.96 -37.70
C ILE A 415 1.25 -10.34 -38.64
N ILE A 416 0.02 -9.89 -38.30
CA ILE A 416 -1.15 -10.06 -39.14
C ILE A 416 -0.89 -9.44 -40.53
N GLY A 417 -0.37 -8.21 -40.58
CA GLY A 417 -0.02 -7.55 -41.84
C GLY A 417 1.07 -8.26 -42.63
N GLN A 418 2.03 -8.91 -41.95
CA GLN A 418 3.10 -9.68 -42.63
C GLN A 418 2.64 -11.04 -43.15
N LEU A 419 1.73 -11.70 -42.44
CA LEU A 419 1.30 -13.07 -42.72
C LEU A 419 -0.16 -13.19 -43.18
N HIS A 420 -0.81 -12.08 -43.51
CA HIS A 420 -2.24 -12.02 -43.86
C HIS A 420 -2.63 -13.04 -44.95
N GLN A 421 -1.74 -13.29 -45.90
CA GLN A 421 -1.99 -14.24 -47.01
C GLN A 421 -2.15 -15.70 -46.58
N PHE A 422 -1.71 -16.03 -45.34
CA PHE A 422 -1.78 -17.39 -44.77
C PHE A 422 -2.88 -17.54 -43.73
N ILE A 423 -3.64 -16.44 -43.44
CA ILE A 423 -4.70 -16.44 -42.41
C ILE A 423 -5.97 -16.97 -43.02
N GLU A 424 -6.61 -17.94 -42.35
CA GLU A 424 -7.89 -18.49 -42.75
C GLU A 424 -8.99 -17.40 -42.77
N GLY A 425 -9.71 -17.28 -43.92
CA GLY A 425 -10.80 -16.34 -44.04
C GLY A 425 -10.41 -14.85 -44.04
N TRP A 426 -9.13 -14.52 -44.27
CA TRP A 426 -8.70 -13.13 -44.36
C TRP A 426 -9.41 -12.38 -45.49
N THR A 427 -10.07 -11.28 -45.13
CA THR A 427 -10.57 -10.27 -46.07
C THR A 427 -9.85 -8.96 -45.80
N GLU A 428 -9.32 -8.30 -46.82
CA GLU A 428 -8.71 -6.98 -46.67
C GLU A 428 -9.67 -6.04 -45.94
N PRO A 429 -9.23 -5.31 -44.90
CA PRO A 429 -10.04 -4.27 -44.32
C PRO A 429 -10.42 -3.28 -45.40
N LYS A 430 -11.72 -3.02 -45.62
CA LYS A 430 -12.16 -1.91 -46.47
C LYS A 430 -11.61 -0.63 -45.83
N GLU A 431 -10.76 0.08 -46.59
CA GLU A 431 -10.36 1.43 -46.21
C GLU A 431 -11.61 2.31 -46.20
N ASP A 432 -11.94 2.92 -45.05
CA ASP A 432 -13.07 3.87 -44.91
C ASP A 432 -12.75 5.21 -45.64
N TRP A 433 -12.47 5.15 -46.93
CA TRP A 433 -12.18 6.32 -47.79
C TRP A 433 -13.14 6.44 -48.98
N GLU A 434 -14.34 5.89 -48.88
CA GLU A 434 -15.42 6.20 -49.87
C GLU A 434 -16.68 6.70 -49.21
#